data_cf12e165e53a1823f1e58ef4d1625276
#
_entry.id   cf12e165e53a1823f1e58ef4d1625276
#
_cell.length_a   1.000
_cell.length_b   1.000
_cell.length_c   1.000
_cell.angle_alpha   90.00
_cell.angle_beta   90.00
_cell.angle_gamma   90.00
#
_symmetry.space_group_name_H-M   'P 1'
#
loop_
_entity.id
_entity.type
_entity.pdbx_description
1 polymer ?
#
loop_
_entity_poly.entity_id
_entity_poly.type
_entity_poly.pdbx_seq_one_letter_code
_entity_poly.pdbx_strand_id
1 'polypeptide(L)'
;STSSRLQIELYIKNEQIDFFALDLENKIVEIHMEKGTRMLLGVRQIYEDYIKLINDLGLDIQQPYKKHWTPKIGEDYFYIDPSGEICPDSIHKTGHHKTDKKRAENYNTLPTRELAEKAINLSKLGRLILLWQYANNCIFVPDWNNKHSRKHYFYYNHNLERILVGDYVDFQEETLYFETKEQACKFVVIYNNEIKELMGVI
;
A
#
# COMPACT_ATOMS: atom_id res chain seq x y z
N SER A 1 -30.80 -4.65 -12.60
CA SER A 1 -31.92 -3.91 -13.18
C SER A 1 -31.49 -3.21 -14.48
N THR A 2 -32.43 -2.94 -15.37
CA THR A 2 -32.21 -2.31 -16.69
C THR A 2 -31.48 -0.97 -16.62
N SER A 3 -31.67 -0.21 -15.56
CA SER A 3 -31.03 1.11 -15.36
C SER A 3 -29.51 1.01 -15.21
N SER A 4 -29.01 0.06 -14.45
CA SER A 4 -27.56 -0.09 -14.20
C SER A 4 -26.83 -0.61 -15.46
N ARG A 5 -27.48 -1.50 -16.22
CA ARG A 5 -26.93 -2.00 -17.49
C ARG A 5 -26.76 -0.87 -18.51
N LEU A 6 -27.81 -0.04 -18.67
CA LEU A 6 -27.80 1.13 -19.55
C LEU A 6 -26.68 2.14 -19.14
N GLN A 7 -26.46 2.29 -17.84
CA GLN A 7 -25.43 3.19 -17.34
C GLN A 7 -24.02 2.69 -17.65
N ILE A 8 -23.75 1.40 -17.49
CA ILE A 8 -22.47 0.78 -17.85
C ILE A 8 -22.24 0.89 -19.36
N GLU A 9 -23.24 0.51 -20.17
CA GLU A 9 -23.13 0.62 -21.62
C GLU A 9 -22.88 2.06 -22.09
N LEU A 10 -23.44 3.06 -21.41
CA LEU A 10 -23.23 4.48 -21.69
C LEU A 10 -21.81 4.94 -21.35
N TYR A 11 -21.27 4.49 -20.21
CA TYR A 11 -19.90 4.79 -19.79
C TYR A 11 -18.87 4.15 -20.72
N ILE A 12 -19.09 2.90 -21.14
CA ILE A 12 -18.23 2.21 -22.11
C ILE A 12 -18.24 2.94 -23.45
N LYS A 13 -19.42 3.34 -23.92
CA LYS A 13 -19.59 4.05 -25.21
C LYS A 13 -18.91 5.42 -25.22
N ASN A 14 -18.74 6.06 -24.07
CA ASN A 14 -18.10 7.36 -23.93
C ASN A 14 -16.60 7.26 -23.55
N GLU A 15 -16.01 6.05 -23.59
CA GLU A 15 -14.59 5.81 -23.25
C GLU A 15 -14.19 6.39 -21.89
N GLN A 16 -15.11 6.40 -20.90
CA GLN A 16 -14.89 6.98 -19.58
C GLN A 16 -14.45 5.95 -18.54
N ILE A 17 -14.41 4.67 -18.93
CA ILE A 17 -14.01 3.57 -18.06
C ILE A 17 -12.57 3.21 -18.36
N ASP A 18 -11.74 3.26 -17.33
CA ASP A 18 -10.34 2.86 -17.41
C ASP A 18 -10.22 1.34 -17.31
N PHE A 19 -10.80 0.74 -16.27
CA PHE A 19 -10.86 -0.70 -16.13
C PHE A 19 -11.97 -1.18 -15.17
N PHE A 20 -12.25 -2.49 -15.22
CA PHE A 20 -13.12 -3.18 -14.27
C PHE A 20 -12.27 -4.04 -13.34
N ALA A 21 -12.57 -4.01 -12.05
CA ALA A 21 -11.99 -4.92 -11.07
C ALA A 21 -13.09 -5.77 -10.42
N LEU A 22 -12.77 -7.02 -10.10
CA LEU A 22 -13.68 -7.96 -9.48
C LEU A 22 -13.24 -8.28 -8.06
N ASP A 23 -14.10 -8.04 -7.09
CA ASP A 23 -13.97 -8.62 -5.77
C ASP A 23 -14.77 -9.93 -5.71
N LEU A 24 -14.07 -11.05 -5.88
CA LEU A 24 -14.68 -12.37 -5.91
C LEU A 24 -15.20 -12.83 -4.53
N GLU A 25 -14.58 -12.35 -3.46
CA GLU A 25 -14.96 -12.69 -2.09
C GLU A 25 -16.29 -12.03 -1.70
N ASN A 26 -16.42 -10.75 -2.00
CA ASN A 26 -17.62 -9.96 -1.69
C ASN A 26 -18.63 -9.91 -2.85
N LYS A 27 -18.28 -10.50 -4.02
CA LYS A 27 -19.10 -10.47 -5.24
C LYS A 27 -19.45 -9.04 -5.69
N ILE A 28 -18.44 -8.18 -5.72
CA ILE A 28 -18.54 -6.78 -6.11
C ILE A 28 -17.80 -6.58 -7.43
N VAL A 29 -18.41 -5.80 -8.34
CA VAL A 29 -17.74 -5.26 -9.53
C VAL A 29 -17.40 -3.81 -9.24
N GLU A 30 -16.12 -3.47 -9.35
CA GLU A 30 -15.62 -2.10 -9.27
C GLU A 30 -15.41 -1.57 -10.68
N ILE A 31 -15.93 -0.37 -10.94
CA ILE A 31 -15.67 0.37 -12.18
C ILE A 31 -14.73 1.52 -11.84
N HIS A 32 -13.56 1.52 -12.45
CA HIS A 32 -12.59 2.60 -12.32
C HIS A 32 -12.69 3.52 -13.53
N MET A 33 -12.88 4.81 -13.29
CA MET A 33 -13.06 5.84 -14.31
C MET A 33 -11.75 6.59 -14.52
N GLU A 34 -11.48 7.06 -15.75
CA GLU A 34 -10.28 7.84 -16.11
C GLU A 34 -9.97 9.03 -15.17
N LYS A 35 -10.99 9.62 -14.54
CA LYS A 35 -10.82 10.75 -13.60
C LYS A 35 -10.59 10.33 -12.14
N GLY A 36 -10.21 9.08 -11.89
CA GLY A 36 -9.99 8.57 -10.54
C GLY A 36 -11.25 8.33 -9.71
N THR A 37 -12.44 8.48 -10.31
CA THR A 37 -13.70 8.16 -9.65
C THR A 37 -13.90 6.64 -9.65
N ARG A 38 -14.27 6.09 -8.50
CA ARG A 38 -14.57 4.67 -8.33
C ARG A 38 -16.05 4.47 -8.08
N MET A 39 -16.69 3.61 -8.85
CA MET A 39 -18.07 3.22 -8.64
C MET A 39 -18.14 1.75 -8.21
N LEU A 40 -18.80 1.48 -7.10
CA LEU A 40 -19.05 0.13 -6.60
C LEU A 40 -20.43 -0.34 -7.05
N LEU A 41 -20.45 -1.47 -7.76
CA LEU A 41 -21.68 -2.14 -8.12
C LEU A 41 -21.80 -3.41 -7.28
N GLY A 42 -22.54 -3.34 -6.21
CA GLY A 42 -22.72 -4.45 -5.30
C GLY A 42 -24.18 -4.79 -5.06
N VAL A 43 -24.71 -5.77 -5.74
CA VAL A 43 -25.80 -6.61 -5.23
C VAL A 43 -25.54 -8.04 -5.77
N ARG A 44 -25.54 -9.01 -4.87
CA ARG A 44 -25.16 -10.42 -5.10
C ARG A 44 -25.82 -11.06 -6.33
N GLN A 45 -27.02 -10.64 -6.69
CA GLN A 45 -27.80 -11.17 -7.80
C GLN A 45 -27.45 -10.54 -9.16
N ILE A 46 -26.76 -9.40 -9.13
CA ILE A 46 -26.41 -8.61 -10.32
C ILE A 46 -24.98 -8.93 -10.77
N TYR A 47 -24.14 -9.46 -9.88
CA TYR A 47 -22.73 -9.74 -10.14
C TYR A 47 -22.53 -10.65 -11.37
N GLU A 48 -23.25 -11.76 -11.46
CA GLU A 48 -23.09 -12.72 -12.56
C GLU A 48 -23.60 -12.16 -13.89
N ASP A 49 -24.64 -11.32 -13.85
CA ASP A 49 -25.15 -10.60 -15.02
C ASP A 49 -24.12 -9.55 -15.53
N TYR A 50 -23.40 -8.89 -14.64
CA TYR A 50 -22.33 -7.97 -15.01
C TYR A 50 -21.12 -8.68 -15.60
N ILE A 51 -20.69 -9.80 -15.02
CA ILE A 51 -19.62 -10.64 -15.58
C ILE A 51 -19.96 -11.06 -17.00
N LYS A 52 -21.19 -11.53 -17.21
CA LYS A 52 -21.66 -11.91 -18.54
C LYS A 52 -21.64 -10.73 -19.50
N LEU A 53 -22.15 -9.57 -19.09
CA LEU A 53 -22.15 -8.36 -19.90
C LEU A 53 -20.74 -7.91 -20.27
N ILE A 54 -19.80 -7.91 -19.33
CA ILE A 54 -18.40 -7.53 -19.56
C ILE A 54 -17.76 -8.48 -20.58
N ASN A 55 -17.99 -9.79 -20.43
CA ASN A 55 -17.50 -10.79 -21.36
C ASN A 55 -18.14 -10.65 -22.76
N ASP A 56 -19.47 -10.42 -22.83
CA ASP A 56 -20.19 -10.21 -24.07
C ASP A 56 -19.72 -8.97 -24.85
N LEU A 57 -19.21 -7.96 -24.12
CA LEU A 57 -18.62 -6.74 -24.69
C LEU A 57 -17.14 -6.89 -25.06
N GLY A 58 -16.53 -8.06 -24.81
CA GLY A 58 -15.12 -8.32 -25.11
C GLY A 58 -14.14 -7.51 -24.28
N LEU A 59 -14.58 -7.02 -23.11
CA LEU A 59 -13.75 -6.24 -22.21
C LEU A 59 -12.90 -7.14 -21.33
N ASP A 60 -11.66 -6.74 -21.10
CA ASP A 60 -10.74 -7.48 -20.25
C ASP A 60 -11.16 -7.34 -18.78
N ILE A 61 -11.51 -8.45 -18.15
CA ILE A 61 -11.76 -8.51 -16.72
C ILE A 61 -10.41 -8.71 -16.04
N GLN A 62 -9.90 -7.67 -15.42
CA GLN A 62 -8.70 -7.82 -14.62
C GLN A 62 -8.97 -8.81 -13.48
N GLN A 63 -8.11 -9.83 -13.38
CA GLN A 63 -8.17 -10.77 -12.25
C GLN A 63 -8.07 -9.96 -10.94
N PRO A 64 -8.90 -10.27 -9.94
CA PRO A 64 -8.82 -9.57 -8.66
C PRO A 64 -7.41 -9.67 -8.13
N TYR A 65 -6.87 -8.55 -7.65
CA TYR A 65 -5.59 -8.56 -6.97
C TYR A 65 -5.66 -9.55 -5.81
N LYS A 66 -4.68 -10.46 -5.76
CA LYS A 66 -4.56 -11.34 -4.60
C LYS A 66 -4.40 -10.46 -3.36
N LYS A 67 -5.16 -10.72 -2.32
CA LYS A 67 -5.22 -9.92 -1.10
C LYS A 67 -3.82 -9.66 -0.52
N HIS A 68 -3.03 -10.68 -0.36
CA HIS A 68 -1.59 -10.67 -0.09
C HIS A 68 -1.04 -12.08 -0.29
N TRP A 69 0.28 -12.19 -0.44
CA TRP A 69 0.92 -13.49 -0.51
C TRP A 69 1.01 -14.12 0.88
N THR A 70 0.69 -15.39 0.96
CA THR A 70 0.88 -16.22 2.16
C THR A 70 1.51 -17.53 1.72
N PRO A 71 2.60 -17.99 2.39
CA PRO A 71 3.25 -19.23 2.00
C PRO A 71 2.33 -20.44 2.22
N LYS A 72 2.33 -21.35 1.26
CA LYS A 72 1.61 -22.63 1.35
C LYS A 72 2.51 -23.70 1.96
N ILE A 73 1.90 -24.82 2.35
CA ILE A 73 2.65 -25.98 2.85
C ILE A 73 3.69 -26.41 1.80
N GLY A 74 4.97 -26.47 2.23
CA GLY A 74 6.10 -26.81 1.39
C GLY A 74 6.73 -25.65 0.64
N GLU A 75 6.19 -24.43 0.76
CA GLU A 75 6.83 -23.23 0.19
C GLU A 75 7.82 -22.62 1.18
N ASP A 76 8.94 -22.14 0.63
CA ASP A 76 9.95 -21.39 1.36
C ASP A 76 9.53 -19.92 1.48
N TYR A 77 9.95 -19.28 2.56
CA TYR A 77 9.75 -17.86 2.81
C TYR A 77 10.91 -17.29 3.61
N PHE A 78 10.98 -15.97 3.68
CA PHE A 78 11.91 -15.24 4.55
C PHE A 78 11.13 -14.53 5.65
N TYR A 79 11.73 -14.43 6.83
CA TYR A 79 11.21 -13.63 7.92
C TYR A 79 12.30 -12.78 8.55
N ILE A 80 11.88 -11.72 9.24
CA ILE A 80 12.78 -10.85 9.99
C ILE A 80 12.71 -11.30 11.45
N ASP A 81 13.84 -11.68 12.02
CA ASP A 81 13.93 -12.09 13.40
C ASP A 81 13.94 -10.90 14.38
N PRO A 82 13.86 -11.10 15.71
CA PRO A 82 13.91 -10.01 16.68
C PRO A 82 15.21 -9.18 16.67
N SER A 83 16.33 -9.72 16.15
CA SER A 83 17.59 -8.99 16.00
C SER A 83 17.60 -8.11 14.75
N GLY A 84 16.63 -8.30 13.84
CA GLY A 84 16.54 -7.62 12.55
C GLY A 84 17.28 -8.36 11.44
N GLU A 85 17.65 -9.63 11.64
CA GLU A 85 18.26 -10.46 10.60
C GLU A 85 17.21 -11.15 9.74
N ILE A 86 17.55 -11.37 8.46
CA ILE A 86 16.68 -12.07 7.51
C ILE A 86 17.01 -13.55 7.54
N CYS A 87 16.05 -14.33 8.00
CA CYS A 87 16.16 -15.78 8.14
C CYS A 87 15.27 -16.49 7.12
N PRO A 88 15.76 -17.50 6.40
CA PRO A 88 14.94 -18.38 5.59
C PRO A 88 14.19 -19.38 6.47
N ASP A 89 12.97 -19.75 6.08
CA ASP A 89 12.19 -20.83 6.68
C ASP A 89 11.24 -21.43 5.64
N SER A 90 10.54 -22.51 5.98
CA SER A 90 9.55 -23.16 5.13
C SER A 90 8.36 -23.66 5.92
N ILE A 91 7.18 -23.67 5.30
CA ILE A 91 5.98 -24.24 5.91
C ILE A 91 6.03 -25.77 5.85
N HIS A 92 6.17 -26.43 6.97
CA HIS A 92 6.24 -27.90 7.03
C HIS A 92 4.88 -28.57 6.78
N LYS A 93 4.91 -29.79 6.20
CA LYS A 93 3.73 -30.60 5.84
C LYS A 93 2.79 -30.95 7.01
N THR A 94 3.26 -30.88 8.25
CA THR A 94 2.51 -31.24 9.45
C THR A 94 1.57 -30.15 9.96
N GLY A 95 1.34 -29.09 9.17
CA GLY A 95 0.49 -27.95 9.52
C GLY A 95 1.28 -26.73 9.94
N HIS A 96 0.61 -25.60 9.95
CA HIS A 96 1.23 -24.33 10.36
C HIS A 96 1.75 -24.44 11.77
N HIS A 97 3.05 -24.49 11.95
CA HIS A 97 3.66 -24.38 13.26
C HIS A 97 3.14 -23.08 13.91
N LYS A 98 2.89 -23.09 15.21
CA LYS A 98 2.36 -21.92 15.95
C LYS A 98 3.16 -20.63 15.64
N THR A 99 4.45 -20.80 15.38
CA THR A 99 5.38 -19.73 15.01
C THR A 99 5.09 -19.18 13.59
N ASP A 100 4.88 -20.07 12.60
CA ASP A 100 4.60 -19.65 11.20
C ASP A 100 3.28 -18.88 11.11
N LYS A 101 2.26 -19.37 11.84
CA LYS A 101 0.98 -18.68 11.95
C LYS A 101 1.14 -17.27 12.53
N LYS A 102 1.91 -17.10 13.61
CA LYS A 102 2.18 -15.79 14.19
C LYS A 102 2.96 -14.87 13.26
N ARG A 103 3.94 -15.41 12.50
CA ARG A 103 4.67 -14.64 11.50
C ARG A 103 3.75 -14.16 10.40
N ALA A 104 2.87 -15.02 9.88
CA ALA A 104 1.89 -14.67 8.87
C ALA A 104 0.89 -13.60 9.38
N GLU A 105 0.37 -13.74 10.60
CA GLU A 105 -0.51 -12.78 11.24
C GLU A 105 0.14 -11.38 11.41
N ASN A 106 1.47 -11.35 11.57
CA ASN A 106 2.25 -10.12 11.67
C ASN A 106 2.85 -9.66 10.33
N TYR A 107 2.40 -10.26 9.21
CA TYR A 107 2.93 -9.97 7.87
C TYR A 107 4.45 -10.13 7.75
N ASN A 108 5.02 -11.02 8.57
CA ASN A 108 6.45 -11.31 8.61
C ASN A 108 6.78 -12.64 7.92
N THR A 109 6.10 -12.90 6.80
CA THR A 109 6.39 -13.98 5.87
C THR A 109 6.54 -13.35 4.49
N LEU A 110 7.75 -13.31 3.96
CA LEU A 110 8.10 -12.57 2.75
C LEU A 110 8.60 -13.56 1.69
N PRO A 111 8.11 -13.48 0.44
CA PRO A 111 8.42 -14.48 -0.59
C PRO A 111 9.87 -14.44 -1.06
N THR A 112 10.56 -13.32 -0.93
CA THR A 112 11.95 -13.19 -1.35
C THR A 112 12.78 -12.42 -0.32
N ARG A 113 14.09 -12.63 -0.36
CA ARG A 113 15.05 -11.91 0.49
C ARG A 113 15.04 -10.41 0.23
N GLU A 114 14.91 -9.99 -1.03
CA GLU A 114 14.90 -8.58 -1.44
C GLU A 114 13.68 -7.86 -0.86
N LEU A 115 12.52 -8.53 -0.79
CA LEU A 115 11.33 -7.96 -0.13
C LEU A 115 11.52 -7.87 1.38
N ALA A 116 12.24 -8.81 2.00
CA ALA A 116 12.59 -8.74 3.41
C ALA A 116 13.54 -7.58 3.71
N GLU A 117 14.55 -7.36 2.87
CA GLU A 117 15.47 -6.21 2.96
C GLU A 117 14.71 -4.88 2.83
N LYS A 118 13.80 -4.79 1.88
CA LYS A 118 12.93 -3.61 1.72
C LYS A 118 12.06 -3.36 2.97
N ALA A 119 11.48 -4.41 3.55
CA ALA A 119 10.65 -4.30 4.76
C ALA A 119 11.48 -3.83 5.98
N ILE A 120 12.72 -4.33 6.13
CA ILE A 120 13.67 -3.86 7.15
C ILE A 120 13.97 -2.38 6.97
N ASN A 121 14.30 -1.95 5.76
CA ASN A 121 14.70 -0.58 5.48
C ASN A 121 13.55 0.41 5.77
N LEU A 122 12.31 0.09 5.36
CA LEU A 122 11.13 0.88 5.70
C LEU A 122 10.94 0.99 7.22
N SER A 123 11.11 -0.13 7.95
CA SER A 123 11.00 -0.15 9.40
C SER A 123 12.12 0.66 10.09
N LYS A 124 13.35 0.60 9.58
CA LYS A 124 14.48 1.40 10.08
C LYS A 124 14.24 2.89 9.87
N LEU A 125 13.76 3.29 8.70
CA LEU A 125 13.45 4.69 8.39
C LEU A 125 12.38 5.25 9.35
N GLY A 126 11.29 4.51 9.58
CA GLY A 126 10.25 4.91 10.52
C GLY A 126 10.80 5.08 11.95
N ARG A 127 11.61 4.12 12.43
CA ARG A 127 12.24 4.21 13.75
C ARG A 127 13.21 5.39 13.84
N LEU A 128 13.99 5.66 12.79
CA LEU A 128 14.93 6.80 12.77
C LEU A 128 14.19 8.12 12.93
N ILE A 129 13.07 8.31 12.24
CA ILE A 129 12.23 9.52 12.38
C ILE A 129 11.73 9.67 13.83
N LEU A 130 11.14 8.61 14.40
CA LEU A 130 10.61 8.65 15.77
C LEU A 130 11.69 8.94 16.81
N LEU A 131 12.87 8.33 16.69
CA LEU A 131 13.99 8.56 17.61
C LEU A 131 14.50 9.99 17.51
N TRP A 132 14.60 10.53 16.29
CA TRP A 132 15.00 11.94 16.10
C TRP A 132 13.98 12.90 16.69
N GLN A 133 12.69 12.67 16.44
CA GLN A 133 11.61 13.48 17.01
C GLN A 133 11.64 13.45 18.55
N TYR A 134 11.83 12.26 19.13
CA TYR A 134 11.95 12.12 20.59
C TYR A 134 13.14 12.89 21.13
N ALA A 135 14.33 12.73 20.54
CA ALA A 135 15.55 13.40 20.97
C ALA A 135 15.47 14.94 20.89
N ASN A 136 14.65 15.46 19.98
CA ASN A 136 14.45 16.89 19.78
C ASN A 136 13.17 17.45 20.44
N ASN A 137 12.47 16.64 21.27
CA ASN A 137 11.21 17.01 21.94
C ASN A 137 10.13 17.50 20.95
N CYS A 138 10.04 16.89 19.77
CA CYS A 138 9.12 17.27 18.70
C CYS A 138 8.33 16.09 18.14
N ILE A 139 7.96 15.12 19.00
CA ILE A 139 7.06 14.05 18.62
C ILE A 139 5.75 14.67 18.12
N PHE A 140 5.35 14.31 16.92
CA PHE A 140 4.18 14.86 16.28
C PHE A 140 3.15 13.78 16.00
N VAL A 141 1.93 14.00 16.49
CA VAL A 141 0.73 13.18 16.17
C VAL A 141 -0.20 14.07 15.36
N PRO A 142 -0.37 13.82 14.06
CA PRO A 142 -1.20 14.67 13.21
C PRO A 142 -2.67 14.67 13.67
N ASP A 143 -3.26 15.85 13.81
CA ASP A 143 -4.70 16.02 13.93
C ASP A 143 -5.31 16.20 12.53
N TRP A 144 -5.94 15.16 12.01
CA TRP A 144 -6.56 15.15 10.69
C TRP A 144 -7.92 15.85 10.64
N ASN A 145 -8.51 16.17 11.80
CA ASN A 145 -9.72 17.00 11.87
C ASN A 145 -9.40 18.49 11.71
N ASN A 146 -8.17 18.90 11.98
CA ASN A 146 -7.71 20.28 11.80
C ASN A 146 -7.23 20.50 10.36
N LYS A 147 -8.16 21.01 9.51
CA LYS A 147 -7.88 21.32 8.10
C LYS A 147 -6.94 22.52 7.87
N HIS A 148 -6.57 23.24 8.93
CA HIS A 148 -5.64 24.37 8.86
C HIS A 148 -4.22 24.00 9.28
N SER A 149 -4.03 22.83 9.90
CA SER A 149 -2.72 22.35 10.32
C SER A 149 -2.06 21.58 9.19
N ARG A 150 -0.95 22.09 8.67
CA ARG A 150 -0.13 21.39 7.68
C ARG A 150 0.66 20.28 8.36
N LYS A 151 0.77 19.14 7.68
CA LYS A 151 1.52 17.96 8.10
C LYS A 151 2.66 17.80 7.10
N HIS A 152 3.91 17.96 7.54
CA HIS A 152 5.07 17.96 6.67
C HIS A 152 5.68 16.58 6.58
N TYR A 153 6.11 16.17 5.38
CA TYR A 153 6.76 14.90 5.09
C TYR A 153 7.87 15.10 4.08
N PHE A 154 8.67 14.08 3.82
CA PHE A 154 9.70 14.15 2.79
C PHE A 154 9.52 13.00 1.79
N TYR A 155 10.02 13.21 0.58
CA TYR A 155 10.00 12.24 -0.52
C TYR A 155 11.22 12.42 -1.40
N TYR A 156 11.64 11.36 -2.09
CA TYR A 156 12.73 11.45 -3.07
C TYR A 156 12.17 11.83 -4.45
N ASN A 157 12.73 12.86 -5.05
CA ASN A 157 12.39 13.28 -6.40
C ASN A 157 13.44 12.76 -7.38
N HIS A 158 13.08 11.77 -8.20
CA HIS A 158 13.98 11.13 -9.15
C HIS A 158 14.46 12.08 -10.26
N ASN A 159 13.65 13.05 -10.68
CA ASN A 159 14.07 14.01 -11.72
C ASN A 159 15.11 15.01 -11.20
N LEU A 160 15.06 15.36 -9.93
CA LEU A 160 15.98 16.29 -9.29
C LEU A 160 17.08 15.58 -8.48
N GLU A 161 17.04 14.24 -8.41
CA GLU A 161 17.95 13.36 -7.68
C GLU A 161 18.19 13.78 -6.21
N ARG A 162 17.14 14.29 -5.57
CA ARG A 162 17.20 14.80 -4.20
C ARG A 162 15.94 14.56 -3.40
N ILE A 163 16.09 14.63 -2.06
CA ILE A 163 14.98 14.59 -1.13
C ILE A 163 14.35 15.99 -1.05
N LEU A 164 13.03 16.04 -1.16
CA LEU A 164 12.23 17.25 -1.01
C LEU A 164 11.30 17.11 0.19
N VAL A 165 10.90 18.25 0.76
CA VAL A 165 9.89 18.34 1.82
C VAL A 165 8.60 18.87 1.22
N GLY A 166 7.53 18.12 1.38
CA GLY A 166 6.16 18.49 1.03
C GLY A 166 5.28 18.68 2.27
N ASP A 167 4.03 19.05 2.05
CA ASP A 167 3.04 19.15 3.09
C ASP A 167 1.63 18.79 2.59
N TYR A 168 0.83 18.25 3.51
CA TYR A 168 -0.59 17.97 3.31
C TYR A 168 -1.43 18.60 4.43
N VAL A 169 -2.69 18.88 4.11
CA VAL A 169 -3.68 19.39 5.06
C VAL A 169 -4.74 18.33 5.36
N ASP A 170 -5.23 17.69 4.33
CA ASP A 170 -6.39 16.80 4.31
C ASP A 170 -6.09 15.39 3.77
N PHE A 171 -4.89 15.15 3.23
CA PHE A 171 -4.48 13.82 2.78
C PHE A 171 -3.57 13.15 3.79
N GLN A 172 -3.92 11.92 4.17
CA GLN A 172 -3.10 11.04 4.99
C GLN A 172 -2.47 9.96 4.11
N GLU A 173 -1.15 9.95 4.06
CA GLU A 173 -0.37 8.84 3.50
C GLU A 173 0.20 7.97 4.62
N GLU A 174 0.61 6.76 4.29
CA GLU A 174 1.28 5.84 5.23
C GLU A 174 2.72 6.26 5.48
N THR A 175 2.91 7.44 6.07
CA THR A 175 4.22 7.98 6.43
C THR A 175 4.18 8.64 7.81
N LEU A 176 5.34 8.95 8.34
CA LEU A 176 5.47 9.77 9.53
C LEU A 176 5.60 11.24 9.14
N TYR A 177 4.96 12.11 9.92
CA TYR A 177 4.89 13.54 9.65
C TYR A 177 5.66 14.35 10.68
N PHE A 178 6.03 15.56 10.28
CA PHE A 178 6.63 16.57 11.13
C PHE A 178 5.62 17.71 11.31
N GLU A 179 5.65 18.32 12.48
CA GLU A 179 4.78 19.46 12.79
C GLU A 179 5.11 20.70 11.94
N THR A 180 6.42 20.93 11.68
CA THR A 180 6.88 22.05 10.90
C THR A 180 7.78 21.64 9.74
N LYS A 181 7.78 22.48 8.68
CA LYS A 181 8.70 22.32 7.55
C LYS A 181 10.17 22.38 7.98
N GLU A 182 10.47 23.24 8.95
CA GLU A 182 11.83 23.39 9.48
C GLU A 182 12.34 22.11 10.12
N GLN A 183 11.51 21.41 10.91
CA GLN A 183 11.85 20.12 11.50
C GLN A 183 12.12 19.06 10.41
N ALA A 184 11.24 18.95 9.42
CA ALA A 184 11.43 18.03 8.29
C ALA A 184 12.72 18.34 7.51
N CYS A 185 13.00 19.61 7.22
CA CYS A 185 14.23 20.03 6.54
C CYS A 185 15.49 19.70 7.37
N LYS A 186 15.49 19.97 8.67
CA LYS A 186 16.61 19.64 9.55
C LYS A 186 16.88 18.14 9.58
N PHE A 187 15.84 17.33 9.70
CA PHE A 187 15.96 15.87 9.65
C PHE A 187 16.58 15.40 8.33
N VAL A 188 16.07 15.88 7.19
CA VAL A 188 16.58 15.52 5.87
C VAL A 188 18.04 15.95 5.68
N VAL A 189 18.44 17.11 6.17
CA VAL A 189 19.83 17.58 6.07
C VAL A 189 20.78 16.69 6.88
N ILE A 190 20.38 16.30 8.09
CA ILE A 190 21.20 15.44 8.96
C ILE A 190 21.36 14.03 8.41
N TYR A 191 20.28 13.45 7.88
CA TYR A 191 20.21 12.03 7.50
C TYR A 191 20.08 11.81 5.98
N ASN A 192 20.54 12.73 5.16
CA ASN A 192 20.36 12.68 3.70
C ASN A 192 20.81 11.36 3.08
N ASN A 193 22.00 10.89 3.44
CA ASN A 193 22.56 9.65 2.87
C ASN A 193 21.85 8.43 3.43
N GLU A 194 21.62 8.35 4.73
CA GLU A 194 20.91 7.26 5.39
C GLU A 194 19.48 7.10 4.83
N ILE A 195 18.78 8.22 4.60
CA ILE A 195 17.45 8.19 3.99
C ILE A 195 17.53 7.62 2.58
N LYS A 196 18.49 8.06 1.76
CA LYS A 196 18.66 7.57 0.39
C LYS A 196 18.98 6.08 0.35
N GLU A 197 19.86 5.60 1.21
CA GLU A 197 20.18 4.18 1.38
C GLU A 197 18.93 3.38 1.78
N LEU A 198 18.19 3.83 2.82
CA LEU A 198 17.00 3.15 3.30
C LEU A 198 15.84 3.18 2.29
N MET A 199 15.77 4.18 1.43
CA MET A 199 14.83 4.25 0.31
C MET A 199 15.29 3.45 -0.92
N GLY A 200 16.54 2.96 -0.95
CA GLY A 200 17.10 2.19 -2.05
C GLY A 200 17.32 3.03 -3.32
N VAL A 201 17.71 4.30 -3.16
CA VAL A 201 17.98 5.21 -4.30
C VAL A 201 19.47 5.49 -4.51
N ILE A 202 20.34 4.99 -3.63
CA ILE A 202 21.79 4.89 -3.77
C ILE A 202 22.27 3.56 -3.24
#